data_3199f3126c4023f3786e06499d1864e1
#
_entry.id   3199f3126c4023f3786e06499d1864e1
#
_cell.length_a   1.000
_cell.length_b   1.000
_cell.length_c   1.000
_cell.angle_alpha   90.00
_cell.angle_beta   90.00
_cell.angle_gamma   90.00
#
_symmetry.space_group_name_H-M   'P 1'
#
loop_
_entity.id
_entity.type
_entity.pdbx_description
1 polymer ?
#
loop_
_entity_poly.entity_id
_entity_poly.type
_entity_poly.pdbx_seq_one_letter_code
_entity_poly.pdbx_strand_id
1 'polypeptide(L)'
;MDIALGRHHLPVDAVRPRAAGIGPDGFGIEVTIWVAQHVSTLPGNAWTTPRLPPSGLLLISLGGLWLCLWRGPWRRWGVVAIVAGFASIMLTRPPDIVIADVGRLVAARATDGHYSVSTDKGEGMARSFLAEETGEALVDWPEPGIGAENGLDCAEASCLYTAHGRTVAIITGEAALPLKCGGVDAIVSQVPAGFRCRSMIPVIDRIDSWRRGAVALWLDADGITVESTNEARGDRPWVPHPRPAHERPLPGAIQKMPAFSPEFSKG
;
A
#
# COMPACT_ATOMS: atom_id res chain seq x y z
N MET A 1 -22.52 11.97 -21.24
CA MET A 1 -21.36 11.73 -22.10
C MET A 1 -20.80 10.41 -21.60
N ASP A 2 -21.18 9.32 -22.33
CA ASP A 2 -21.05 7.95 -21.88
C ASP A 2 -19.60 7.49 -21.91
N ILE A 3 -19.01 7.20 -20.75
CA ILE A 3 -17.69 6.56 -20.66
C ILE A 3 -17.93 5.07 -20.76
N ALA A 4 -17.74 4.54 -21.97
CA ALA A 4 -17.74 3.12 -22.25
C ALA A 4 -16.58 2.44 -21.50
N LEU A 5 -16.90 1.72 -20.44
CA LEU A 5 -16.03 0.76 -19.79
C LEU A 5 -15.66 -0.33 -20.82
N GLY A 6 -14.49 -0.23 -21.40
CA GLY A 6 -13.89 -1.25 -22.26
C GLY A 6 -13.60 -2.51 -21.46
N ARG A 7 -14.59 -3.40 -21.36
CA ARG A 7 -14.37 -4.78 -20.94
C ARG A 7 -13.50 -5.46 -22.00
N HIS A 8 -12.20 -5.55 -21.74
CA HIS A 8 -11.37 -6.48 -22.46
C HIS A 8 -11.78 -7.92 -22.09
N HIS A 9 -12.76 -8.44 -22.81
CA HIS A 9 -13.01 -9.86 -22.83
C HIS A 9 -11.80 -10.53 -23.53
N LEU A 10 -10.89 -11.10 -22.74
CA LEU A 10 -9.96 -12.09 -23.27
C LEU A 10 -10.82 -13.24 -23.81
N PRO A 11 -10.60 -13.70 -25.03
CA PRO A 11 -11.37 -14.83 -25.57
C PRO A 11 -11.06 -16.09 -24.74
N VAL A 12 -12.08 -16.57 -24.03
CA VAL A 12 -12.03 -17.80 -23.23
C VAL A 12 -11.97 -19.06 -24.12
N ASP A 13 -11.91 -18.90 -25.44
CA ASP A 13 -12.02 -19.99 -26.41
C ASP A 13 -10.74 -20.84 -26.63
N ALA A 14 -9.67 -20.62 -25.84
CA ALA A 14 -8.41 -21.34 -26.06
C ALA A 14 -8.20 -22.60 -25.19
N VAL A 15 -9.11 -22.93 -24.29
CA VAL A 15 -9.02 -24.18 -23.51
C VAL A 15 -10.02 -25.19 -24.06
N ARG A 16 -9.68 -25.81 -25.20
CA ARG A 16 -10.34 -27.05 -25.62
C ARG A 16 -10.01 -28.11 -24.58
N PRO A 17 -11.01 -28.71 -23.89
CA PRO A 17 -10.76 -29.83 -23.03
C PRO A 17 -10.34 -31.01 -23.94
N ARG A 18 -9.07 -31.39 -23.89
CA ARG A 18 -8.67 -32.72 -24.34
C ARG A 18 -9.34 -33.71 -23.41
N ALA A 19 -10.37 -34.35 -23.89
CA ALA A 19 -11.01 -35.50 -23.24
C ALA A 19 -10.03 -36.66 -23.17
N ALA A 20 -9.13 -36.65 -22.21
CA ALA A 20 -8.26 -37.74 -21.83
C ALA A 20 -8.49 -37.99 -20.34
N GLY A 21 -9.29 -39.04 -20.02
CA GLY A 21 -9.35 -39.72 -18.73
C GLY A 21 -9.34 -38.79 -17.50
N ILE A 22 -10.43 -38.07 -17.25
CA ILE A 22 -10.59 -37.32 -16.02
C ILE A 22 -10.80 -38.35 -14.90
N GLY A 23 -9.71 -38.69 -14.19
CA GLY A 23 -9.79 -39.46 -12.95
C GLY A 23 -10.60 -38.68 -11.90
N PRO A 24 -10.95 -39.29 -10.77
CA PRO A 24 -11.72 -38.63 -9.70
C PRO A 24 -11.14 -37.29 -9.26
N ASP A 25 -9.83 -37.07 -9.43
CA ASP A 25 -9.14 -35.84 -9.12
C ASP A 25 -9.52 -34.68 -10.06
N GLY A 26 -9.80 -34.96 -11.34
CA GLY A 26 -10.21 -33.95 -12.33
C GLY A 26 -11.60 -33.39 -12.05
N PHE A 27 -12.51 -34.23 -11.55
CA PHE A 27 -13.86 -33.78 -11.18
C PHE A 27 -13.83 -32.76 -10.02
N GLY A 28 -12.94 -32.96 -9.03
CA GLY A 28 -12.76 -32.04 -7.94
C GLY A 28 -12.30 -30.65 -8.41
N ILE A 29 -11.38 -30.60 -9.38
CA ILE A 29 -10.88 -29.35 -9.97
C ILE A 29 -12.00 -28.63 -10.75
N GLU A 30 -12.77 -29.36 -11.57
CA GLU A 30 -13.90 -28.79 -12.32
C GLU A 30 -14.96 -28.19 -11.40
N VAL A 31 -15.33 -28.90 -10.34
CA VAL A 31 -16.29 -28.41 -9.34
C VAL A 31 -15.75 -27.16 -8.67
N THR A 32 -14.47 -27.12 -8.30
CA THR A 32 -13.84 -25.94 -7.68
C THR A 32 -13.85 -24.73 -8.63
N ILE A 33 -13.49 -24.93 -9.89
CA ILE A 33 -13.54 -23.87 -10.91
C ILE A 33 -14.96 -23.38 -11.13
N TRP A 34 -15.92 -24.30 -11.22
CA TRP A 34 -17.33 -23.96 -11.39
C TRP A 34 -17.86 -23.13 -10.22
N VAL A 35 -17.58 -23.54 -8.98
CA VAL A 35 -17.95 -22.79 -7.77
C VAL A 35 -17.30 -21.41 -7.77
N ALA A 36 -16.00 -21.32 -8.07
CA ALA A 36 -15.28 -20.06 -8.12
C ALA A 36 -15.89 -19.09 -9.15
N GLN A 37 -16.20 -19.59 -10.34
CA GLN A 37 -16.87 -18.81 -11.39
C GLN A 37 -18.25 -18.33 -10.97
N HIS A 38 -19.06 -19.21 -10.35
CA HIS A 38 -20.38 -18.82 -9.88
C HIS A 38 -20.32 -17.78 -8.75
N VAL A 39 -19.45 -17.97 -7.77
CA VAL A 39 -19.27 -17.02 -6.68
C VAL A 39 -18.76 -15.68 -7.21
N SER A 40 -17.85 -15.68 -8.18
CA SER A 40 -17.31 -14.44 -8.77
C SER A 40 -18.35 -13.62 -9.56
N THR A 41 -19.45 -14.22 -9.99
CA THR A 41 -20.53 -13.51 -10.71
C THR A 41 -21.63 -12.96 -9.78
N LEU A 42 -21.62 -13.34 -8.49
CA LEU A 42 -22.62 -12.85 -7.55
C LEU A 42 -22.42 -11.35 -7.27
N PRO A 43 -23.47 -10.53 -7.26
CA PRO A 43 -23.37 -9.14 -6.85
C PRO A 43 -22.95 -9.07 -5.38
N GLY A 44 -21.91 -8.28 -5.08
CA GLY A 44 -21.35 -8.16 -3.72
C GLY A 44 -20.32 -9.23 -3.35
N ASN A 45 -19.80 -9.99 -4.30
CA ASN A 45 -18.74 -10.97 -4.09
C ASN A 45 -17.38 -10.36 -3.69
N ALA A 46 -17.16 -9.11 -4.08
CA ALA A 46 -16.00 -8.32 -3.68
C ALA A 46 -16.48 -7.10 -2.87
N TRP A 47 -16.12 -7.08 -1.61
CA TRP A 47 -16.40 -5.96 -0.73
C TRP A 47 -15.08 -5.43 -0.17
N THR A 48 -14.76 -4.18 -0.50
CA THR A 48 -13.62 -3.50 0.11
C THR A 48 -13.96 -3.16 1.55
N THR A 49 -13.26 -3.80 2.48
CA THR A 49 -13.43 -3.47 3.91
C THR A 49 -12.43 -2.38 4.28
N PRO A 50 -12.88 -1.29 4.92
CA PRO A 50 -11.97 -0.29 5.45
C PRO A 50 -11.02 -0.93 6.47
N ARG A 51 -9.84 -0.34 6.65
CA ARG A 51 -8.82 -0.86 7.58
C ARG A 51 -9.39 -1.02 8.98
N LEU A 52 -9.42 -2.24 9.46
CA LEU A 52 -9.78 -2.54 10.83
C LEU A 52 -8.57 -2.25 11.73
N PRO A 53 -8.70 -1.41 12.77
CA PRO A 53 -7.60 -1.23 13.72
C PRO A 53 -7.36 -2.54 14.49
N PRO A 54 -6.12 -2.83 14.90
CA PRO A 54 -5.80 -4.05 15.65
C PRO A 54 -6.66 -4.24 16.91
N SER A 55 -7.02 -3.15 17.59
CA SER A 55 -7.92 -3.14 18.73
C SER A 55 -9.34 -3.57 18.36
N GLY A 56 -9.85 -3.13 17.21
CA GLY A 56 -11.14 -3.54 16.69
C GLY A 56 -11.20 -5.03 16.36
N LEU A 57 -10.15 -5.53 15.69
CA LEU A 57 -10.03 -6.96 15.39
C LEU A 57 -9.99 -7.80 16.67
N LEU A 58 -9.27 -7.34 17.69
CA LEU A 58 -9.18 -8.01 18.98
C LEU A 58 -10.55 -8.05 19.67
N LEU A 59 -11.31 -6.95 19.66
CA LEU A 59 -12.66 -6.89 20.19
C LEU A 59 -13.61 -7.85 19.48
N ILE A 60 -13.56 -7.91 18.14
CA ILE A 60 -14.38 -8.84 17.34
C ILE A 60 -14.03 -10.29 17.68
N SER A 61 -12.73 -10.61 17.74
CA SER A 61 -12.26 -11.97 18.03
C SER A 61 -12.64 -12.42 19.44
N LEU A 62 -12.44 -11.57 20.44
CA LEU A 62 -12.84 -11.87 21.82
C LEU A 62 -14.36 -11.93 21.97
N GLY A 63 -15.09 -11.05 21.31
CA GLY A 63 -16.56 -11.08 21.29
C GLY A 63 -17.10 -12.36 20.66
N GLY A 64 -16.51 -12.81 19.54
CA GLY A 64 -16.85 -14.07 18.90
C GLY A 64 -16.56 -15.27 19.78
N LEU A 65 -15.37 -15.30 20.42
CA LEU A 65 -14.99 -16.35 21.35
C LEU A 65 -15.95 -16.38 22.57
N TRP A 66 -16.33 -15.21 23.08
CA TRP A 66 -17.31 -15.08 24.18
C TRP A 66 -18.66 -15.68 23.78
N LEU A 67 -19.15 -15.42 22.58
CA LEU A 67 -20.39 -15.99 22.04
C LEU A 67 -20.34 -17.51 21.94
N CYS A 68 -19.18 -18.09 21.67
CA CYS A 68 -19.01 -19.53 21.56
C CYS A 68 -18.91 -20.24 22.91
N LEU A 69 -18.24 -19.61 23.89
CA LEU A 69 -17.96 -20.22 25.18
C LEU A 69 -19.14 -20.14 26.17
N TRP A 70 -19.86 -19.02 26.16
CA TRP A 70 -20.90 -18.79 27.16
C TRP A 70 -22.29 -19.19 26.68
N ARG A 71 -23.03 -19.87 27.54
CA ARG A 71 -24.44 -20.21 27.36
C ARG A 71 -25.27 -19.38 28.37
N GLY A 72 -26.37 -18.76 27.91
CA GLY A 72 -27.24 -17.94 28.77
C GLY A 72 -27.23 -16.45 28.42
N PRO A 73 -27.84 -15.58 29.24
CA PRO A 73 -28.06 -14.19 28.93
C PRO A 73 -26.75 -13.36 28.79
N TRP A 74 -25.69 -13.78 29.47
CA TRP A 74 -24.36 -13.17 29.41
C TRP A 74 -23.73 -13.24 28.03
N ARG A 75 -24.17 -14.15 27.18
CA ARG A 75 -23.75 -14.27 25.78
C ARG A 75 -23.94 -12.96 25.01
N ARG A 76 -24.94 -12.15 25.33
CA ARG A 76 -25.26 -10.88 24.66
C ARG A 76 -24.10 -9.88 24.73
N TRP A 77 -23.23 -9.93 25.74
CA TRP A 77 -22.05 -9.07 25.85
C TRP A 77 -21.03 -9.31 24.72
N GLY A 78 -20.94 -10.51 24.18
CA GLY A 78 -20.13 -10.81 23.02
C GLY A 78 -20.59 -10.03 21.79
N VAL A 79 -21.90 -9.85 21.61
CA VAL A 79 -22.43 -9.03 20.50
C VAL A 79 -22.02 -7.56 20.65
N VAL A 80 -22.07 -7.04 21.89
CA VAL A 80 -21.65 -5.66 22.17
C VAL A 80 -20.17 -5.45 21.81
N ALA A 81 -19.31 -6.41 22.18
CA ALA A 81 -17.89 -6.34 21.85
C ALA A 81 -17.65 -6.39 20.31
N ILE A 82 -18.40 -7.22 19.58
CA ILE A 82 -18.32 -7.30 18.11
C ILE A 82 -18.77 -5.96 17.48
N VAL A 83 -19.91 -5.42 17.92
CA VAL A 83 -20.42 -4.14 17.42
C VAL A 83 -19.44 -3.01 17.71
N ALA A 84 -18.86 -2.96 18.92
CA ALA A 84 -17.83 -1.99 19.27
C ALA A 84 -16.58 -2.14 18.40
N GLY A 85 -16.18 -3.37 18.09
CA GLY A 85 -15.07 -3.66 17.18
C GLY A 85 -15.32 -3.16 15.77
N PHE A 86 -16.51 -3.33 15.21
CA PHE A 86 -16.87 -2.74 13.92
C PHE A 86 -16.98 -1.22 13.98
N ALA A 87 -17.53 -0.66 15.05
CA ALA A 87 -17.61 0.78 15.23
C ALA A 87 -16.22 1.45 15.29
N SER A 88 -15.18 0.71 15.72
CA SER A 88 -13.81 1.22 15.74
C SER A 88 -13.24 1.57 14.37
N ILE A 89 -13.82 1.07 13.27
CA ILE A 89 -13.48 1.45 11.90
C ILE A 89 -13.67 2.96 11.68
N MET A 90 -14.71 3.53 12.27
CA MET A 90 -15.00 4.97 12.13
C MET A 90 -13.97 5.86 12.85
N LEU A 91 -13.16 5.29 13.74
CA LEU A 91 -12.09 6.00 14.43
C LEU A 91 -10.75 5.96 13.67
N THR A 92 -10.65 5.14 12.62
CA THR A 92 -9.43 5.07 11.81
C THR A 92 -9.43 6.17 10.76
N ARG A 93 -8.39 6.98 10.81
CA ARG A 93 -8.15 8.01 9.80
C ARG A 93 -7.26 7.42 8.69
N PRO A 94 -7.65 7.51 7.43
CA PRO A 94 -6.78 7.12 6.33
C PRO A 94 -5.57 8.06 6.25
N PRO A 95 -4.42 7.58 5.72
CA PRO A 95 -3.23 8.39 5.56
C PRO A 95 -3.45 9.56 4.59
N ASP A 96 -2.76 10.68 4.82
CA ASP A 96 -2.81 11.83 3.94
C ASP A 96 -1.91 11.66 2.71
N ILE A 97 -0.76 10.99 2.89
CA ILE A 97 0.15 10.66 1.78
C ILE A 97 0.53 9.17 1.87
N VAL A 98 0.47 8.49 0.74
CA VAL A 98 0.93 7.10 0.59
C VAL A 98 2.02 7.04 -0.46
N ILE A 99 3.14 6.45 -0.10
CA ILE A 99 4.27 6.20 -1.00
C ILE A 99 4.31 4.71 -1.26
N ALA A 100 4.09 4.30 -2.50
CA ALA A 100 4.12 2.89 -2.88
C ALA A 100 5.53 2.34 -2.86
N ASP A 101 5.63 1.01 -2.81
CA ASP A 101 6.90 0.30 -2.84
C ASP A 101 7.81 0.83 -3.95
N VAL A 102 9.09 0.97 -3.63
CA VAL A 102 10.13 1.58 -4.49
C VAL A 102 10.03 3.12 -4.64
N GLY A 103 9.04 3.79 -4.02
CA GLY A 103 8.97 5.26 -3.97
C GLY A 103 8.66 5.95 -5.30
N ARG A 104 8.11 5.21 -6.28
CA ARG A 104 7.76 5.78 -7.59
C ARG A 104 6.34 6.33 -7.62
N LEU A 105 5.40 5.64 -6.98
CA LEU A 105 4.03 6.10 -6.89
C LEU A 105 3.84 6.84 -5.57
N VAL A 106 3.44 8.09 -5.65
CA VAL A 106 3.01 8.88 -4.50
C VAL A 106 1.56 9.25 -4.70
N ALA A 107 0.76 8.94 -3.71
CA ALA A 107 -0.65 9.31 -3.65
C ALA A 107 -0.86 10.30 -2.52
N ALA A 108 -1.51 11.41 -2.80
CA ALA A 108 -1.89 12.43 -1.83
C ALA A 108 -3.40 12.49 -1.73
N ARG A 109 -3.92 12.57 -0.53
CA ARG A 109 -5.35 12.63 -0.29
C ARG A 109 -5.87 14.05 -0.51
N ALA A 110 -6.73 14.20 -1.47
CA ALA A 110 -7.38 15.46 -1.78
C ALA A 110 -8.39 15.89 -0.69
N THR A 111 -8.77 17.16 -0.69
CA THR A 111 -9.74 17.71 0.29
C THR A 111 -11.13 17.08 0.19
N ASP A 112 -11.49 16.53 -0.97
CA ASP A 112 -12.73 15.79 -1.21
C ASP A 112 -12.69 14.34 -0.71
N GLY A 113 -11.51 13.88 -0.26
CA GLY A 113 -11.28 12.54 0.27
C GLY A 113 -10.67 11.54 -0.72
N HIS A 114 -10.72 11.81 -2.02
CA HIS A 114 -10.11 10.97 -3.05
C HIS A 114 -8.58 11.04 -3.03
N TYR A 115 -7.94 10.00 -3.57
CA TYR A 115 -6.50 10.03 -3.72
C TYR A 115 -6.10 10.50 -5.11
N SER A 116 -5.27 11.55 -5.13
CA SER A 116 -4.58 12.00 -6.35
C SER A 116 -3.22 11.34 -6.42
N VAL A 117 -2.88 10.73 -7.56
CA VAL A 117 -1.67 9.93 -7.74
C VAL A 117 -0.73 10.56 -8.77
N SER A 118 0.57 10.43 -8.52
CA SER A 118 1.59 10.85 -9.47
C SER A 118 1.51 9.98 -10.73
N THR A 119 1.58 10.64 -11.89
CA THR A 119 1.49 9.99 -13.20
C THR A 119 2.82 9.32 -13.54
N ASP A 120 3.13 8.15 -12.98
CA ASP A 120 4.25 7.36 -13.49
C ASP A 120 3.71 6.14 -14.24
N LYS A 121 3.98 6.09 -15.55
CA LYS A 121 3.42 5.10 -16.49
C LYS A 121 3.87 3.65 -16.23
N GLY A 122 4.79 3.45 -15.28
CA GLY A 122 5.36 2.13 -14.95
C GLY A 122 4.69 1.39 -13.78
N GLU A 123 3.81 2.03 -13.02
CA GLU A 123 3.32 1.53 -11.72
C GLU A 123 1.85 1.04 -11.74
N GLY A 124 1.44 0.45 -12.87
CA GLY A 124 0.05 -0.02 -13.03
C GLY A 124 -0.42 -0.96 -11.92
N MET A 125 0.45 -1.83 -11.40
CA MET A 125 0.14 -2.74 -10.31
C MET A 125 -0.03 -2.00 -8.98
N ALA A 126 0.87 -1.09 -8.62
CA ALA A 126 0.76 -0.32 -7.38
C ALA A 126 -0.49 0.57 -7.39
N ARG A 127 -0.81 1.15 -8.54
CA ARG A 127 -2.02 1.94 -8.75
C ARG A 127 -3.29 1.10 -8.60
N SER A 128 -3.33 -0.11 -9.19
CA SER A 128 -4.49 -1.00 -9.06
C SER A 128 -4.70 -1.47 -7.62
N PHE A 129 -3.63 -1.81 -6.91
CA PHE A 129 -3.72 -2.16 -5.49
C PHE A 129 -4.24 -1.00 -4.63
N LEU A 130 -3.76 0.23 -4.88
CA LEU A 130 -4.23 1.39 -4.14
C LEU A 130 -5.71 1.68 -4.42
N ALA A 131 -6.14 1.58 -5.69
CA ALA A 131 -7.55 1.74 -6.07
C ALA A 131 -8.44 0.67 -5.42
N GLU A 132 -7.96 -0.58 -5.35
CA GLU A 132 -8.67 -1.67 -4.69
C GLU A 132 -8.73 -1.48 -3.17
N GLU A 133 -7.65 -1.01 -2.55
CA GLU A 133 -7.59 -0.75 -1.11
C GLU A 133 -8.47 0.43 -0.68
N THR A 134 -8.51 1.49 -1.47
CA THR A 134 -9.34 2.67 -1.19
C THR A 134 -10.81 2.47 -1.58
N GLY A 135 -11.07 1.55 -2.52
CA GLY A 135 -12.41 1.34 -3.08
C GLY A 135 -12.87 2.48 -4.00
N GLU A 136 -12.00 3.39 -4.35
CA GLU A 136 -12.29 4.60 -5.12
C GLU A 136 -11.42 4.71 -6.37
N ALA A 137 -11.92 5.44 -7.38
CA ALA A 137 -11.14 5.76 -8.55
C ALA A 137 -10.04 6.76 -8.19
N LEU A 138 -8.80 6.42 -8.53
CA LEU A 138 -7.67 7.31 -8.36
C LEU A 138 -7.67 8.38 -9.44
N VAL A 139 -7.44 9.62 -9.04
CA VAL A 139 -7.33 10.78 -9.93
C VAL A 139 -5.86 11.06 -10.21
N ASP A 140 -5.50 11.43 -11.43
CA ASP A 140 -4.15 11.88 -11.73
C ASP A 140 -3.88 13.25 -11.10
N TRP A 141 -2.64 13.54 -10.75
CA TRP A 141 -2.24 14.85 -10.25
C TRP A 141 -2.58 15.96 -11.24
N PRO A 142 -2.85 17.20 -10.74
CA PRO A 142 -3.09 18.34 -11.60
C PRO A 142 -1.87 18.62 -12.49
N GLU A 143 -2.13 19.12 -13.68
CA GLU A 143 -1.06 19.54 -14.58
C GLU A 143 -0.25 20.70 -13.98
N PRO A 144 1.06 20.75 -14.22
CA PRO A 144 1.90 21.84 -13.71
C PRO A 144 1.40 23.23 -14.13
N GLY A 145 1.30 24.14 -13.18
CA GLY A 145 0.96 25.55 -13.44
C GLY A 145 -0.53 25.88 -13.44
N ILE A 146 -1.43 24.92 -13.16
CA ILE A 146 -2.88 25.21 -13.03
C ILE A 146 -3.19 25.94 -11.70
N GLY A 147 -2.28 25.89 -10.73
CA GLY A 147 -2.47 26.41 -9.38
C GLY A 147 -2.90 25.32 -8.40
N ALA A 148 -3.14 25.74 -7.15
CA ALA A 148 -3.47 24.79 -6.10
C ALA A 148 -4.87 24.15 -6.35
N GLU A 149 -4.87 22.86 -6.61
CA GLU A 149 -6.09 22.06 -6.76
C GLU A 149 -6.08 20.94 -5.71
N ASN A 150 -7.16 20.82 -4.96
CA ASN A 150 -7.35 19.77 -3.96
C ASN A 150 -6.22 19.66 -2.90
N GLY A 151 -5.56 20.78 -2.57
CA GLY A 151 -4.44 20.80 -1.64
C GLY A 151 -3.08 20.51 -2.26
N LEU A 152 -3.02 20.25 -3.59
CA LEU A 152 -1.81 20.05 -4.37
C LEU A 152 -1.55 21.26 -5.27
N ASP A 153 -0.34 21.82 -5.20
CA ASP A 153 0.17 22.86 -6.09
C ASP A 153 1.41 22.31 -6.79
N CYS A 154 1.28 21.98 -8.08
CA CYS A 154 2.29 21.26 -8.83
C CYS A 154 3.05 22.16 -9.82
N ALA A 155 4.38 22.02 -9.79
CA ALA A 155 5.32 22.51 -10.78
C ALA A 155 5.89 21.31 -11.58
N GLU A 156 6.75 21.59 -12.60
CA GLU A 156 7.27 20.52 -13.48
C GLU A 156 7.98 19.36 -12.76
N ALA A 157 8.69 19.64 -11.65
CA ALA A 157 9.50 18.63 -10.96
C ALA A 157 9.19 18.49 -9.47
N SER A 158 8.16 19.21 -8.97
CA SER A 158 7.78 19.17 -7.56
C SER A 158 6.33 19.60 -7.37
N CYS A 159 5.68 19.02 -6.36
CA CYS A 159 4.38 19.46 -5.90
C CYS A 159 4.46 19.84 -4.42
N LEU A 160 3.71 20.85 -4.01
CA LEU A 160 3.47 21.18 -2.62
C LEU A 160 2.10 20.65 -2.22
N TYR A 161 2.07 19.80 -1.23
CA TYR A 161 0.84 19.28 -0.65
C TYR A 161 0.59 19.97 0.69
N THR A 162 -0.58 20.55 0.85
CA THR A 162 -0.97 21.24 2.08
C THR A 162 -2.23 20.66 2.66
N ALA A 163 -2.14 20.12 3.88
CA ALA A 163 -3.26 19.60 4.62
C ALA A 163 -3.06 19.83 6.13
N HIS A 164 -4.14 20.07 6.85
CA HIS A 164 -4.14 20.25 8.31
C HIS A 164 -3.14 21.30 8.84
N GLY A 165 -2.86 22.34 8.02
CA GLY A 165 -1.90 23.41 8.37
C GLY A 165 -0.43 23.01 8.21
N ARG A 166 -0.15 21.83 7.64
CA ARG A 166 1.20 21.35 7.32
C ARG A 166 1.43 21.32 5.82
N THR A 167 2.67 21.59 5.43
CA THR A 167 3.08 21.58 4.03
C THR A 167 4.16 20.53 3.80
N VAL A 168 3.93 19.66 2.83
CA VAL A 168 4.87 18.61 2.41
C VAL A 168 5.31 18.89 0.98
N ALA A 169 6.62 18.97 0.76
CA ALA A 169 7.17 19.05 -0.59
C ALA A 169 7.34 17.65 -1.18
N ILE A 170 6.74 17.43 -2.33
CA ILE A 170 6.84 16.15 -3.06
C ILE A 170 7.69 16.41 -4.29
N ILE A 171 8.87 15.80 -4.35
CA ILE A 171 9.84 15.95 -5.42
C ILE A 171 9.67 14.81 -6.42
N THR A 172 9.31 15.13 -7.63
CA THR A 172 9.07 14.15 -8.70
C THR A 172 10.26 14.00 -9.66
N GLY A 173 11.09 15.04 -9.75
CA GLY A 173 12.22 15.07 -10.69
C GLY A 173 13.50 15.66 -10.10
N GLU A 174 14.63 15.32 -10.71
CA GLU A 174 15.95 15.81 -10.29
C GLU A 174 16.11 17.32 -10.46
N ALA A 175 15.32 17.96 -11.33
CA ALA A 175 15.36 19.40 -11.57
C ALA A 175 14.96 20.22 -10.33
N ALA A 176 14.21 19.63 -9.40
CA ALA A 176 13.85 20.27 -8.12
C ALA A 176 14.96 20.14 -7.06
N LEU A 177 16.07 19.48 -7.36
CA LEU A 177 17.25 19.44 -6.51
C LEU A 177 18.21 20.63 -6.85
N PRO A 178 18.88 21.25 -5.89
CA PRO A 178 18.99 20.93 -4.48
C PRO A 178 17.77 21.37 -3.66
N LEU A 179 17.40 20.53 -2.69
CA LEU A 179 16.27 20.78 -1.81
C LEU A 179 16.43 22.05 -0.99
N LYS A 180 15.36 22.84 -0.89
CA LYS A 180 15.23 23.93 0.09
C LYS A 180 14.56 23.36 1.32
N CYS A 181 15.26 23.36 2.46
CA CYS A 181 14.77 22.78 3.71
C CYS A 181 13.83 23.69 4.51
N GLY A 182 13.67 24.95 4.10
CA GLY A 182 12.82 25.91 4.80
C GLY A 182 11.44 26.04 4.18
N GLY A 183 10.44 26.26 5.03
CA GLY A 183 9.06 26.52 4.60
C GLY A 183 8.22 25.26 4.33
N VAL A 184 8.74 24.08 4.64
CA VAL A 184 8.02 22.80 4.54
C VAL A 184 8.24 21.97 5.81
N ASP A 185 7.26 21.16 6.16
CA ASP A 185 7.29 20.33 7.37
C ASP A 185 7.87 18.92 7.09
N ALA A 186 7.76 18.44 5.86
CA ALA A 186 8.40 17.19 5.42
C ALA A 186 8.71 17.22 3.92
N ILE A 187 9.58 16.31 3.49
CA ILE A 187 9.93 16.14 2.08
C ILE A 187 9.73 14.67 1.71
N VAL A 188 8.98 14.44 0.65
CA VAL A 188 8.83 13.15 -0.02
C VAL A 188 9.52 13.25 -1.37
N SER A 189 10.38 12.30 -1.72
CA SER A 189 11.12 12.38 -2.98
C SER A 189 11.07 11.06 -3.73
N GLN A 190 10.64 11.11 -4.99
CA GLN A 190 10.67 9.97 -5.92
C GLN A 190 12.09 9.72 -6.47
N VAL A 191 13.00 10.67 -6.25
CA VAL A 191 14.40 10.57 -6.62
C VAL A 191 15.29 10.53 -5.37
N PRO A 192 16.51 10.00 -5.43
CA PRO A 192 17.41 10.01 -4.28
C PRO A 192 17.73 11.43 -3.83
N ALA A 193 17.26 11.82 -2.66
CA ALA A 193 17.43 13.18 -2.13
C ALA A 193 18.75 13.40 -1.34
N GLY A 194 19.47 12.31 -1.04
CA GLY A 194 20.68 12.36 -0.24
C GLY A 194 20.43 12.69 1.24
N PHE A 195 21.43 13.29 1.89
CA PHE A 195 21.38 13.57 3.34
C PHE A 195 20.92 15.00 3.68
N ARG A 196 20.61 15.80 2.66
CA ARG A 196 20.19 17.20 2.89
C ARG A 196 18.85 17.24 3.63
N CYS A 197 18.69 18.20 4.49
CA CYS A 197 17.48 18.44 5.29
C CYS A 197 17.11 17.39 6.35
N ARG A 198 17.68 16.19 6.34
CA ARG A 198 17.29 15.07 7.24
C ARG A 198 17.49 15.38 8.73
N SER A 199 18.33 16.34 9.08
CA SER A 199 18.54 16.77 10.47
C SER A 199 17.49 17.75 10.98
N MET A 200 16.67 18.32 10.09
CA MET A 200 15.72 19.39 10.41
C MET A 200 14.27 18.90 10.30
N ILE A 201 13.97 18.14 9.25
CA ILE A 201 12.63 17.69 8.90
C ILE A 201 12.66 16.24 8.43
N PRO A 202 11.54 15.49 8.53
CA PRO A 202 11.42 14.16 7.94
C PRO A 202 11.63 14.22 6.43
N VAL A 203 12.56 13.43 5.93
CA VAL A 203 12.82 13.27 4.49
C VAL A 203 12.68 11.80 4.15
N ILE A 204 11.72 11.47 3.31
CA ILE A 204 11.46 10.14 2.79
C ILE A 204 11.81 10.14 1.31
N ASP A 205 12.92 9.52 0.97
CA ASP A 205 13.34 9.40 -0.42
C ASP A 205 13.10 7.98 -0.98
N ARG A 206 13.39 7.80 -2.26
CA ARG A 206 13.26 6.53 -2.95
C ARG A 206 14.08 5.42 -2.29
N ILE A 207 15.23 5.73 -1.72
CA ILE A 207 16.09 4.75 -1.03
C ILE A 207 15.45 4.32 0.28
N ASP A 208 14.82 5.27 0.99
CA ASP A 208 14.09 4.95 2.23
C ASP A 208 12.90 4.05 1.95
N SER A 209 12.11 4.37 0.92
CA SER A 209 10.97 3.54 0.51
C SER A 209 11.41 2.15 0.06
N TRP A 210 12.54 2.04 -0.64
CA TRP A 210 13.09 0.73 -1.02
C TRP A 210 13.51 -0.10 0.20
N ARG A 211 14.00 0.52 1.27
CA ARG A 211 14.45 -0.16 2.48
C ARG A 211 13.31 -0.47 3.44
N ARG A 212 12.36 0.44 3.57
CA ARG A 212 11.30 0.38 4.58
C ARG A 212 9.98 -0.15 4.02
N GLY A 213 9.90 -0.39 2.70
CA GLY A 213 8.68 -0.73 1.99
C GLY A 213 7.78 0.48 1.76
N ALA A 214 6.52 0.26 1.51
CA ALA A 214 5.55 1.35 1.38
C ALA A 214 5.49 2.17 2.67
N VAL A 215 5.32 3.49 2.52
CA VAL A 215 5.31 4.44 3.62
C VAL A 215 4.02 5.24 3.58
N ALA A 216 3.40 5.40 4.74
CA ALA A 216 2.22 6.23 4.92
C ALA A 216 2.53 7.39 5.87
N LEU A 217 2.00 8.57 5.54
CA LEU A 217 2.14 9.78 6.35
C LEU A 217 0.76 10.29 6.77
N TRP A 218 0.66 10.65 8.03
CA TRP A 218 -0.48 11.38 8.60
C TRP A 218 0.01 12.77 9.03
N LEU A 219 -0.67 13.79 8.54
CA LEU A 219 -0.38 15.17 8.89
C LEU A 219 -1.37 15.61 9.97
N ASP A 220 -0.84 15.84 11.15
CA ASP A 220 -1.62 16.33 12.29
C ASP A 220 -1.15 17.74 12.67
N ALA A 221 -1.99 18.51 13.35
CA ALA A 221 -1.62 19.83 13.85
C ALA A 221 -0.36 19.78 14.73
N ASP A 222 -0.19 18.71 15.49
CA ASP A 222 0.91 18.52 16.45
C ASP A 222 2.18 17.96 15.80
N GLY A 223 2.10 17.37 14.61
CA GLY A 223 3.26 16.76 13.95
C GLY A 223 2.93 15.92 12.73
N ILE A 224 3.94 15.22 12.22
CA ILE A 224 3.83 14.28 11.11
C ILE A 224 4.15 12.90 11.62
N THR A 225 3.19 11.99 11.53
CA THR A 225 3.38 10.57 11.85
C THR A 225 3.74 9.82 10.57
N VAL A 226 4.80 9.04 10.63
CA VAL A 226 5.31 8.25 9.49
C VAL A 226 5.33 6.79 9.89
N GLU A 227 4.62 5.95 9.16
CA GLU A 227 4.63 4.50 9.33
C GLU A 227 5.11 3.82 8.06
N SER A 228 5.88 2.76 8.20
CA SER A 228 6.34 1.96 7.07
C SER A 228 5.87 0.52 7.17
N THR A 229 5.72 -0.13 6.02
CA THR A 229 5.25 -1.51 5.97
C THR A 229 6.19 -2.46 6.73
N ASN A 230 7.51 -2.25 6.68
CA ASN A 230 8.45 -3.12 7.38
C ASN A 230 8.41 -2.91 8.89
N GLU A 231 8.19 -1.67 9.37
CA GLU A 231 7.97 -1.40 10.79
C GLU A 231 6.68 -2.06 11.30
N ALA A 232 5.60 -1.96 10.53
CA ALA A 232 4.32 -2.60 10.86
C ALA A 232 4.40 -4.14 10.88
N ARG A 233 5.25 -4.73 10.02
CA ARG A 233 5.49 -6.19 10.00
C ARG A 233 6.33 -6.67 11.17
N GLY A 234 7.08 -5.79 11.80
CA GLY A 234 7.98 -6.10 12.92
C GLY A 234 9.20 -6.91 12.51
N ASP A 235 9.98 -7.31 13.51
CA ASP A 235 11.21 -8.09 13.35
C ASP A 235 10.90 -9.56 13.06
N ARG A 236 10.77 -9.92 11.79
CA ARG A 236 10.52 -11.29 11.34
C ARG A 236 11.60 -11.72 10.34
N PRO A 237 11.96 -13.02 10.26
CA PRO A 237 13.06 -13.50 9.40
C PRO A 237 12.94 -13.17 7.92
N TRP A 238 11.72 -12.94 7.43
CA TRP A 238 11.43 -12.61 6.02
C TRP A 238 11.26 -11.12 5.75
N VAL A 239 11.32 -10.27 6.78
CA VAL A 239 11.28 -8.81 6.61
C VAL A 239 12.71 -8.34 6.32
N PRO A 240 12.96 -7.61 5.22
CA PRO A 240 14.25 -7.05 4.93
C PRO A 240 14.68 -6.07 6.03
N HIS A 241 15.78 -6.34 6.70
CA HIS A 241 16.38 -5.41 7.67
C HIS A 241 17.41 -4.54 6.95
N PRO A 242 17.29 -3.21 6.98
CA PRO A 242 18.33 -2.34 6.45
C PRO A 242 19.62 -2.56 7.24
N ARG A 243 20.68 -2.95 6.55
CA ARG A 243 22.00 -3.02 7.19
C ARG A 243 22.40 -1.64 7.68
N PRO A 244 22.92 -1.52 8.91
CA PRO A 244 23.44 -0.25 9.41
C PRO A 244 24.47 0.32 8.44
N ALA A 245 24.50 1.64 8.30
CA ALA A 245 25.34 2.31 7.30
C ALA A 245 26.85 2.00 7.46
N HIS A 246 27.29 1.64 8.67
CA HIS A 246 28.68 1.29 8.97
C HIS A 246 29.07 -0.14 8.54
N GLU A 247 28.11 -1.02 8.25
CA GLU A 247 28.38 -2.37 7.74
C GLU A 247 28.41 -2.44 6.20
N ARG A 248 28.32 -1.30 5.52
CA ARG A 248 28.39 -1.27 4.07
C ARG A 248 29.82 -1.59 3.65
N PRO A 249 30.09 -2.71 2.89
CA PRO A 249 31.43 -2.98 2.38
C PRO A 249 31.89 -1.76 1.57
N LEU A 250 33.12 -1.32 1.78
CA LEU A 250 33.71 -0.26 0.98
C LEU A 250 33.60 -0.61 -0.51
N PRO A 251 33.31 0.33 -1.41
CA PRO A 251 33.26 0.09 -2.84
C PRO A 251 34.66 -0.39 -3.27
N GLY A 252 34.77 -1.66 -3.67
CA GLY A 252 36.05 -2.31 -4.02
C GLY A 252 36.32 -3.62 -3.29
N ALA A 253 35.62 -3.94 -2.21
CA ALA A 253 35.70 -5.27 -1.62
C ALA A 253 34.91 -6.25 -2.50
N ILE A 254 35.63 -6.95 -3.39
CA ILE A 254 35.09 -8.09 -4.14
C ILE A 254 34.71 -9.15 -3.11
N GLN A 255 33.42 -9.25 -2.81
CA GLN A 255 32.89 -10.31 -1.99
C GLN A 255 33.11 -11.61 -2.77
N LYS A 256 34.15 -12.38 -2.40
CA LYS A 256 34.33 -13.74 -2.94
C LYS A 256 33.02 -14.48 -2.64
N MET A 257 32.25 -14.74 -3.69
CA MET A 257 31.14 -15.67 -3.61
C MET A 257 31.70 -16.98 -3.06
N PRO A 258 31.09 -17.59 -2.03
CA PRO A 258 31.46 -18.93 -1.64
C PRO A 258 31.31 -19.81 -2.87
N ALA A 259 32.36 -20.59 -3.18
CA ALA A 259 32.37 -21.50 -4.30
C ALA A 259 31.15 -22.43 -4.16
N PHE A 260 30.32 -22.47 -5.18
CA PHE A 260 29.22 -23.41 -5.30
C PHE A 260 29.84 -24.81 -5.31
N SER A 261 29.73 -25.52 -4.20
CA SER A 261 30.13 -26.92 -4.13
C SER A 261 29.03 -27.76 -4.79
N PRO A 262 29.31 -28.42 -5.93
CA PRO A 262 28.35 -29.35 -6.51
C PRO A 262 28.46 -30.70 -5.78
N GLU A 263 27.84 -30.82 -4.59
CA GLU A 263 27.60 -32.12 -3.98
C GLU A 263 26.18 -32.62 -4.33
N PHE A 264 26.03 -32.98 -5.59
CA PHE A 264 24.96 -33.88 -6.02
C PHE A 264 25.54 -34.89 -7.02
N SER A 265 26.19 -35.94 -6.51
CA SER A 265 26.30 -37.22 -7.20
C SER A 265 26.83 -38.25 -6.23
N LYS A 266 25.96 -39.07 -5.68
CA LYS A 266 26.07 -40.50 -5.48
C LYS A 266 25.06 -40.95 -4.41
N GLY A 267 24.01 -41.62 -4.89
CA GLY A 267 23.07 -42.35 -4.07
C GLY A 267 21.92 -42.77 -4.90
#